data_a0d5f9b5b7332a69145ee0fbca9f72c7
#
_entry.id   a0d5f9b5b7332a69145ee0fbca9f72c7
#
_cell.length_a   1.000
_cell.length_b   1.000
_cell.length_c   1.000
_cell.angle_alpha   90.00
_cell.angle_beta   90.00
_cell.angle_gamma   90.00
#
_symmetry.space_group_name_H-M   'P 1'
#
loop_
_entity.id
_entity.type
_entity.pdbx_description
1 polymer ?
#
loop_
_entity_poly.entity_id
_entity_poly.type
_entity_poly.pdbx_seq_one_letter_code
_entity_poly.pdbx_strand_id
1 'polypeptide(L)'
;MLARCRALQRRAVPAAVRSSVHQTVACRSPGPFVYKPKYMSLQAATKVATLENVAANRPIAWWLMGCAGMVGAMVAVGGATRLTRSGLSMVTWKPHGGLPPITDAEWAEEFELYKKFPEYQQRKSMTVDEFKQIYFWEYSHRMLGRTVGLAFAAPLAYFLIRKRIPKEMYGRLATLFGLGAVQGGIGWWMVRSGLEDRDPTDRREIRVSPYRLATHLGMAFTTCGLLTWTAFGVLSPPLESTFKLVQDTITSAGLQKITQVRKWLHRSATLLAVTIASGAFVAGIDAGMAYNTFPKMGDQWLPDGMFDMEVPRDHGRRYRLSHQVTRT
;
A
#
# COMPACT_ATOMS: atom_id res chain seq x y z
N MET A 1 -6.33 7.72 41.31
CA MET A 1 -5.07 7.27 41.98
C MET A 1 -4.84 7.93 43.36
N LEU A 2 -5.60 8.93 43.73
CA LEU A 2 -5.52 9.63 45.04
C LEU A 2 -6.36 8.95 46.15
N ALA A 3 -7.20 7.96 45.83
CA ALA A 3 -8.07 7.30 46.81
C ALA A 3 -7.42 6.06 47.49
N ARG A 4 -6.26 5.58 47.01
CA ARG A 4 -5.57 4.42 47.59
C ARG A 4 -4.53 4.76 48.68
N CYS A 5 -4.15 6.00 48.83
CA CYS A 5 -3.22 6.42 49.89
C CYS A 5 -3.88 6.67 51.25
N ARG A 6 -5.20 6.78 51.34
CA ARG A 6 -5.92 7.03 52.61
C ARG A 6 -6.32 5.76 53.37
N ALA A 7 -6.19 4.58 52.82
CA ALA A 7 -6.66 3.33 53.45
C ALA A 7 -5.59 2.60 54.27
N LEU A 8 -4.33 3.04 54.23
CA LEU A 8 -3.23 2.39 54.98
C LEU A 8 -2.84 3.06 56.32
N GLN A 9 -3.59 4.09 56.71
CA GLN A 9 -3.27 4.87 57.92
C GLN A 9 -4.04 4.44 59.19
N ARG A 10 -4.80 3.34 59.16
CA ARG A 10 -5.54 2.81 60.34
C ARG A 10 -5.24 1.34 60.65
N ARG A 11 -3.99 1.03 60.89
CA ARG A 11 -3.65 -0.15 61.73
C ARG A 11 -2.67 0.28 62.81
N ALA A 12 -3.15 0.27 64.05
CA ALA A 12 -2.38 0.53 65.23
C ALA A 12 -1.22 -0.46 65.35
N VAL A 13 0.01 0.06 65.43
CA VAL A 13 1.23 -0.73 65.71
C VAL A 13 1.47 -0.64 67.21
N PRO A 14 1.77 -1.78 67.91
CA PRO A 14 2.04 -1.85 69.36
C PRO A 14 3.28 -1.02 69.73
N ALA A 15 3.25 -0.46 70.93
CA ALA A 15 4.15 0.59 71.46
C ALA A 15 5.58 0.11 71.85
N ALA A 16 6.11 -0.95 71.25
CA ALA A 16 7.40 -1.52 71.74
C ALA A 16 8.59 -1.34 70.73
N VAL A 17 8.45 -0.58 69.65
CA VAL A 17 9.58 -0.27 68.75
C VAL A 17 9.62 1.23 68.46
N ARG A 18 9.93 2.00 69.49
CA ARG A 18 10.24 3.43 69.38
C ARG A 18 11.67 3.66 69.78
N SER A 19 12.61 3.24 69.01
CA SER A 19 13.94 3.87 68.95
C SER A 19 14.63 3.45 67.66
N SER A 20 15.16 4.47 67.00
CA SER A 20 15.91 4.38 65.75
C SER A 20 15.08 4.05 64.49
N VAL A 21 14.61 5.06 63.82
CA VAL A 21 14.86 5.46 62.42
C VAL A 21 13.99 6.66 62.10
N HIS A 22 14.46 7.88 62.43
CA HIS A 22 14.05 9.07 61.71
C HIS A 22 14.71 9.03 60.32
N GLN A 23 14.26 8.20 59.44
CA GLN A 23 14.43 8.41 58.01
C GLN A 23 13.19 9.16 57.54
N THR A 24 13.36 10.47 57.42
CA THR A 24 12.47 11.32 56.61
C THR A 24 12.42 10.74 55.22
N VAL A 25 11.35 10.01 54.87
CA VAL A 25 11.00 9.70 53.51
C VAL A 25 10.61 11.03 52.86
N ALA A 26 11.61 11.71 52.33
CA ALA A 26 11.37 12.85 51.46
C ALA A 26 10.55 12.30 50.28
N CYS A 27 9.26 12.67 50.20
CA CYS A 27 8.50 12.56 48.99
C CYS A 27 9.25 13.31 47.90
N ARG A 28 10.10 12.59 47.16
CA ARG A 28 10.64 13.14 45.90
C ARG A 28 9.42 13.42 45.04
N SER A 29 9.16 14.73 44.82
CA SER A 29 8.31 15.20 43.73
C SER A 29 8.74 14.42 42.47
N PRO A 30 7.83 13.79 41.72
CA PRO A 30 8.20 13.20 40.45
C PRO A 30 8.88 14.34 39.65
N GLY A 31 10.16 14.17 39.38
CA GLY A 31 10.90 15.05 38.52
C GLY A 31 10.15 15.21 37.18
N PRO A 32 10.40 16.29 36.43
CA PRO A 32 9.69 16.53 35.20
C PRO A 32 9.70 15.21 34.37
N PHE A 33 8.50 14.76 34.01
CA PHE A 33 8.30 13.52 33.26
C PHE A 33 9.02 13.72 31.91
N VAL A 34 10.29 13.30 31.85
CA VAL A 34 11.04 13.29 30.60
C VAL A 34 10.40 12.20 29.76
N TYR A 35 9.51 12.65 28.87
CA TYR A 35 8.91 11.81 27.85
C TYR A 35 10.06 11.26 26.99
N LYS A 36 10.53 10.05 27.29
CA LYS A 36 11.39 9.29 26.39
C LYS A 36 10.48 8.80 25.25
N PRO A 37 10.58 9.36 24.05
CA PRO A 37 9.74 8.89 22.97
C PRO A 37 10.05 7.42 22.70
N LYS A 38 9.02 6.57 22.67
CA LYS A 38 9.06 5.12 22.39
C LYS A 38 9.50 4.79 20.96
N TYR A 39 10.11 5.74 20.26
CA TYR A 39 10.56 5.69 18.88
C TYR A 39 12.08 5.57 18.75
N MET A 40 12.68 4.63 19.51
CA MET A 40 14.13 4.38 19.36
C MET A 40 14.53 3.90 17.96
N SER A 41 13.61 3.34 17.16
CA SER A 41 13.89 3.00 15.75
C SER A 41 13.99 4.23 14.84
N LEU A 42 13.37 5.36 15.23
CA LEU A 42 13.53 6.63 14.53
C LEU A 42 14.89 7.30 14.85
N GLN A 43 15.43 7.08 16.04
CA GLN A 43 16.72 7.63 16.44
C GLN A 43 17.90 7.08 15.63
N ALA A 44 17.82 5.80 15.23
CA ALA A 44 18.83 5.21 14.35
C ALA A 44 18.85 5.84 12.96
N ALA A 45 17.67 6.22 12.44
CA ALA A 45 17.55 6.89 11.14
C ALA A 45 18.02 8.36 11.15
N THR A 46 17.94 8.99 12.32
CA THR A 46 18.27 10.43 12.49
C THR A 46 19.74 10.67 12.80
N LYS A 47 20.46 9.69 13.30
CA LYS A 47 21.91 9.77 13.49
C LYS A 47 22.69 9.96 12.17
N VAL A 48 22.01 9.76 11.05
CA VAL A 48 22.57 9.77 9.69
C VAL A 48 22.60 11.14 9.04
N ALA A 49 21.75 12.05 9.47
CA ALA A 49 21.67 13.36 8.85
C ALA A 49 22.13 14.46 9.81
N THR A 50 23.43 14.67 9.89
CA THR A 50 23.92 16.00 10.31
C THR A 50 23.49 17.01 9.26
N LEU A 51 23.25 18.26 9.65
CA LEU A 51 22.86 19.34 8.70
C LEU A 51 23.81 19.44 7.50
N GLU A 52 25.09 19.15 7.68
CA GLU A 52 26.10 19.05 6.63
C GLU A 52 25.83 17.90 5.63
N ASN A 53 25.26 16.79 6.10
CA ASN A 53 24.93 15.64 5.26
C ASN A 53 23.60 15.78 4.53
N VAL A 54 22.68 16.65 4.94
CA VAL A 54 21.39 16.84 4.26
C VAL A 54 21.58 17.30 2.82
N ALA A 55 22.49 18.25 2.60
CA ALA A 55 22.82 18.72 1.24
C ALA A 55 23.46 17.63 0.39
N ALA A 56 24.36 16.82 0.95
CA ALA A 56 25.01 15.71 0.27
C ALA A 56 24.03 14.55 -0.05
N ASN A 57 22.98 14.39 0.75
CA ASN A 57 22.00 13.32 0.60
C ASN A 57 20.78 13.73 -0.26
N ARG A 58 20.65 14.99 -0.66
CA ARG A 58 19.57 15.46 -1.55
C ARG A 58 19.41 14.60 -2.83
N PRO A 59 20.46 14.19 -3.54
CA PRO A 59 20.29 13.34 -4.72
C PRO A 59 19.64 12.00 -4.42
N ILE A 60 19.93 11.40 -3.25
CA ILE A 60 19.31 10.15 -2.79
C ILE A 60 17.81 10.36 -2.54
N ALA A 61 17.46 11.47 -1.88
CA ALA A 61 16.06 11.78 -1.60
C ALA A 61 15.26 12.04 -2.89
N TRP A 62 15.80 12.83 -3.83
CA TRP A 62 15.15 13.08 -5.11
C TRP A 62 15.02 11.82 -5.97
N TRP A 63 16.01 10.95 -5.96
CA TRP A 63 15.91 9.65 -6.61
C TRP A 63 14.76 8.81 -6.02
N LEU A 64 14.66 8.69 -4.68
CA LEU A 64 13.57 7.95 -4.03
C LEU A 64 12.20 8.59 -4.30
N MET A 65 12.12 9.93 -4.31
CA MET A 65 10.91 10.67 -4.65
C MET A 65 10.49 10.43 -6.10
N GLY A 66 11.46 10.43 -7.04
CA GLY A 66 11.23 10.08 -8.43
C GLY A 66 10.68 8.67 -8.59
N CYS A 67 11.26 7.69 -7.87
CA CYS A 67 10.74 6.32 -7.84
C CYS A 67 9.32 6.26 -7.26
N ALA A 68 9.02 7.01 -6.19
CA ALA A 68 7.67 7.09 -5.65
C ALA A 68 6.66 7.66 -6.65
N GLY A 69 7.04 8.73 -7.35
CA GLY A 69 6.24 9.32 -8.44
C GLY A 69 5.99 8.33 -9.58
N MET A 70 7.00 7.56 -9.97
CA MET A 70 6.86 6.51 -10.99
C MET A 70 5.93 5.38 -10.52
N VAL A 71 5.97 4.98 -9.24
CA VAL A 71 5.01 4.00 -8.67
C VAL A 71 3.59 4.58 -8.70
N GLY A 72 3.41 5.86 -8.39
CA GLY A 72 2.12 6.55 -8.55
C GLY A 72 1.60 6.50 -9.99
N ALA A 73 2.47 6.79 -10.97
CA ALA A 73 2.14 6.66 -12.38
C ALA A 73 1.78 5.21 -12.78
N MET A 74 2.49 4.23 -12.20
CA MET A 74 2.17 2.80 -12.38
C MET A 74 0.75 2.46 -11.92
N VAL A 75 0.31 3.00 -10.80
CA VAL A 75 -1.06 2.79 -10.29
C VAL A 75 -2.08 3.38 -11.29
N ALA A 76 -1.81 4.57 -11.84
CA ALA A 76 -2.68 5.19 -12.83
C ALA A 76 -2.76 4.37 -14.13
N VAL A 77 -1.62 3.95 -14.68
CA VAL A 77 -1.56 3.10 -15.89
C VAL A 77 -2.19 1.74 -15.65
N GLY A 78 -1.97 1.14 -14.46
CA GLY A 78 -2.63 -0.11 -14.05
C GLY A 78 -4.15 0.03 -13.95
N GLY A 79 -4.64 1.18 -13.45
CA GLY A 79 -6.05 1.54 -13.47
C GLY A 79 -6.61 1.63 -14.90
N ALA A 80 -5.89 2.28 -15.82
CA ALA A 80 -6.27 2.33 -17.23
C ALA A 80 -6.31 0.93 -17.85
N THR A 81 -5.30 0.09 -17.60
CA THR A 81 -5.27 -1.32 -18.04
C THR A 81 -6.49 -2.10 -17.52
N ARG A 82 -6.92 -1.84 -16.30
CA ARG A 82 -8.12 -2.45 -15.72
C ARG A 82 -9.39 -1.98 -16.41
N LEU A 83 -9.54 -0.66 -16.61
CA LEU A 83 -10.72 -0.05 -17.23
C LEU A 83 -10.87 -0.41 -18.71
N THR A 84 -9.77 -0.51 -19.44
CA THR A 84 -9.74 -0.92 -20.85
C THR A 84 -9.84 -2.44 -21.03
N ARG A 85 -9.91 -3.21 -19.93
CA ARG A 85 -9.96 -4.67 -19.97
C ARG A 85 -8.78 -5.28 -20.72
N SER A 86 -7.59 -4.76 -20.51
CA SER A 86 -6.38 -5.09 -21.27
C SER A 86 -5.43 -6.03 -20.54
N GLY A 87 -5.69 -6.35 -19.26
CA GLY A 87 -4.72 -7.00 -18.38
C GLY A 87 -4.49 -8.51 -18.61
N LEU A 88 -5.05 -9.09 -19.67
CA LEU A 88 -4.88 -10.50 -20.05
C LEU A 88 -4.47 -10.65 -21.52
N SER A 89 -4.13 -9.55 -22.22
CA SER A 89 -3.76 -9.56 -23.64
C SER A 89 -2.37 -10.17 -23.89
N MET A 90 -1.45 -10.02 -22.92
CA MET A 90 -0.10 -10.61 -23.00
C MET A 90 -0.04 -11.92 -22.21
N VAL A 91 -0.18 -13.02 -22.90
CA VAL A 91 -0.25 -14.36 -22.31
C VAL A 91 1.13 -14.93 -21.94
N THR A 92 2.19 -14.45 -22.54
CA THR A 92 3.57 -14.84 -22.23
C THR A 92 4.18 -13.93 -21.18
N TRP A 93 4.93 -14.52 -20.24
CA TRP A 93 5.65 -13.75 -19.25
C TRP A 93 7.16 -13.87 -19.45
N LYS A 94 7.79 -12.75 -19.87
CA LYS A 94 9.23 -12.64 -20.05
C LYS A 94 9.76 -11.66 -18.99
N PRO A 95 10.58 -12.11 -18.00
CA PRO A 95 11.07 -11.23 -16.93
C PRO A 95 11.84 -10.02 -17.44
N HIS A 96 12.71 -10.24 -18.44
CA HIS A 96 13.54 -9.20 -19.07
C HIS A 96 12.75 -8.29 -20.01
N GLY A 97 11.49 -8.63 -20.34
CA GLY A 97 10.71 -7.91 -21.34
C GLY A 97 11.01 -8.37 -22.77
N GLY A 98 10.52 -7.62 -23.72
CA GLY A 98 10.73 -7.79 -25.15
C GLY A 98 10.26 -6.54 -25.88
N LEU A 99 10.66 -6.38 -27.12
CA LEU A 99 10.08 -5.39 -28.01
C LEU A 99 8.62 -5.78 -28.31
N PRO A 100 7.75 -4.81 -28.56
CA PRO A 100 6.40 -5.12 -29.04
C PRO A 100 6.49 -5.69 -30.46
N PRO A 101 5.50 -6.46 -30.92
CA PRO A 101 5.41 -6.83 -32.33
C PRO A 101 5.48 -5.59 -33.22
N ILE A 102 6.27 -5.65 -34.30
CA ILE A 102 6.48 -4.54 -35.23
C ILE A 102 5.86 -4.85 -36.58
N THR A 103 5.99 -6.12 -37.03
CA THR A 103 5.48 -6.56 -38.30
C THR A 103 4.07 -7.16 -38.19
N ASP A 104 3.30 -7.13 -39.28
CA ASP A 104 1.97 -7.73 -39.28
C ASP A 104 2.00 -9.24 -39.02
N ALA A 105 3.08 -9.92 -39.41
CA ALA A 105 3.27 -11.34 -39.11
C ALA A 105 3.44 -11.58 -37.62
N GLU A 106 4.25 -10.79 -36.91
CA GLU A 106 4.42 -10.87 -35.46
C GLU A 106 3.12 -10.55 -34.70
N TRP A 107 2.34 -9.56 -35.20
CA TRP A 107 1.03 -9.26 -34.63
C TRP A 107 0.04 -10.40 -34.81
N ALA A 108 0.07 -11.07 -35.98
CA ALA A 108 -0.76 -12.24 -36.21
C ALA A 108 -0.38 -13.39 -35.28
N GLU A 109 0.91 -13.63 -35.06
CA GLU A 109 1.39 -14.68 -34.15
C GLU A 109 0.95 -14.42 -32.71
N GLU A 110 1.16 -13.20 -32.16
CA GLU A 110 0.73 -12.85 -30.80
C GLU A 110 -0.80 -12.94 -30.65
N PHE A 111 -1.56 -12.56 -31.69
CA PHE A 111 -3.00 -12.66 -31.66
C PHE A 111 -3.47 -14.14 -31.68
N GLU A 112 -2.83 -15.02 -32.46
CA GLU A 112 -3.11 -16.45 -32.43
C GLU A 112 -2.76 -17.09 -31.08
N LEU A 113 -1.72 -16.61 -30.40
CA LEU A 113 -1.41 -17.03 -29.02
C LEU A 113 -2.52 -16.59 -28.04
N TYR A 114 -2.99 -15.34 -28.14
CA TYR A 114 -4.07 -14.83 -27.30
C TYR A 114 -5.37 -15.58 -27.50
N LYS A 115 -5.69 -16.00 -28.75
CA LYS A 115 -6.89 -16.78 -29.08
C LYS A 115 -7.00 -18.12 -28.34
N LYS A 116 -5.87 -18.68 -27.86
CA LYS A 116 -5.84 -19.94 -27.11
C LYS A 116 -6.31 -19.81 -25.66
N PHE A 117 -6.48 -18.58 -25.17
CA PHE A 117 -6.81 -18.32 -23.78
C PHE A 117 -8.29 -18.00 -23.57
N PRO A 118 -8.81 -18.25 -22.34
CA PRO A 118 -10.24 -18.17 -22.08
C PRO A 118 -10.86 -16.80 -22.36
N GLU A 119 -10.14 -15.69 -22.17
CA GLU A 119 -10.66 -14.34 -22.40
C GLU A 119 -11.14 -14.14 -23.84
N TYR A 120 -10.39 -14.65 -24.83
CA TYR A 120 -10.78 -14.53 -26.22
C TYR A 120 -12.08 -15.30 -26.51
N GLN A 121 -12.35 -16.40 -25.80
CA GLN A 121 -13.59 -17.17 -25.98
C GLN A 121 -14.85 -16.33 -25.69
N GLN A 122 -14.72 -15.30 -24.85
CA GLN A 122 -15.80 -14.34 -24.58
C GLN A 122 -15.79 -13.14 -25.57
N ARG A 123 -14.76 -13.01 -26.42
CA ARG A 123 -14.54 -11.90 -27.34
C ARG A 123 -14.20 -12.38 -28.76
N LYS A 124 -14.87 -13.41 -29.25
CA LYS A 124 -14.58 -14.04 -30.55
C LYS A 124 -14.67 -13.13 -31.78
N SER A 125 -15.36 -11.99 -31.65
CA SER A 125 -15.47 -10.99 -32.71
C SER A 125 -14.35 -9.95 -32.73
N MET A 126 -13.35 -10.06 -31.81
CA MET A 126 -12.26 -9.11 -31.72
C MET A 126 -11.38 -9.13 -32.98
N THR A 127 -11.10 -7.96 -33.51
CA THR A 127 -10.17 -7.76 -34.62
C THR A 127 -8.73 -7.61 -34.13
N VAL A 128 -7.76 -7.75 -35.05
CA VAL A 128 -6.33 -7.53 -34.74
C VAL A 128 -6.07 -6.10 -34.26
N ASP A 129 -6.78 -5.11 -34.79
CA ASP A 129 -6.58 -3.71 -34.39
C ASP A 129 -7.12 -3.44 -32.98
N GLU A 130 -8.24 -4.04 -32.59
CA GLU A 130 -8.73 -4.00 -31.22
C GLU A 130 -7.76 -4.73 -30.26
N PHE A 131 -7.18 -5.85 -30.70
CA PHE A 131 -6.15 -6.57 -29.93
C PHE A 131 -4.90 -5.70 -29.73
N LYS A 132 -4.41 -4.97 -30.76
CA LYS A 132 -3.30 -4.03 -30.65
C LYS A 132 -3.55 -2.97 -29.56
N GLN A 133 -4.79 -2.47 -29.43
CA GLN A 133 -5.15 -1.47 -28.41
C GLN A 133 -5.05 -2.01 -26.99
N ILE A 134 -5.61 -3.19 -26.72
CA ILE A 134 -5.52 -3.80 -25.40
C ILE A 134 -4.08 -4.24 -25.08
N TYR A 135 -3.36 -4.74 -26.06
CA TYR A 135 -1.95 -5.09 -25.95
C TYR A 135 -1.09 -3.88 -25.54
N PHE A 136 -1.34 -2.72 -26.16
CA PHE A 136 -0.62 -1.48 -25.86
C PHE A 136 -0.71 -1.09 -24.38
N TRP A 137 -1.89 -1.14 -23.78
CA TRP A 137 -2.06 -0.79 -22.36
C TRP A 137 -1.34 -1.76 -21.43
N GLU A 138 -1.44 -3.05 -21.68
CA GLU A 138 -0.76 -4.05 -20.87
C GLU A 138 0.75 -3.99 -21.05
N TYR A 139 1.22 -3.86 -22.30
CA TYR A 139 2.64 -3.69 -22.61
C TYR A 139 3.22 -2.47 -21.92
N SER A 140 2.55 -1.32 -22.02
CA SER A 140 2.97 -0.08 -21.38
C SER A 140 3.08 -0.24 -19.86
N HIS A 141 2.08 -0.86 -19.24
CA HIS A 141 2.11 -1.16 -17.81
C HIS A 141 3.29 -2.07 -17.44
N ARG A 142 3.49 -3.15 -18.15
CA ARG A 142 4.60 -4.09 -17.89
C ARG A 142 5.97 -3.45 -18.12
N MET A 143 6.12 -2.62 -19.17
CA MET A 143 7.39 -1.92 -19.46
C MET A 143 7.68 -0.83 -18.45
N LEU A 144 6.68 -0.04 -18.06
CA LEU A 144 6.84 0.96 -17.01
C LEU A 144 7.26 0.31 -15.68
N GLY A 145 6.71 -0.87 -15.33
CA GLY A 145 7.13 -1.61 -14.15
C GLY A 145 8.62 -2.00 -14.17
N ARG A 146 9.14 -2.45 -15.32
CA ARG A 146 10.56 -2.74 -15.49
C ARG A 146 11.41 -1.48 -15.39
N THR A 147 10.92 -0.38 -15.99
CA THR A 147 11.59 0.92 -15.92
C THR A 147 11.69 1.43 -14.48
N VAL A 148 10.64 1.27 -13.67
CA VAL A 148 10.68 1.58 -12.23
C VAL A 148 11.73 0.74 -11.52
N GLY A 149 11.78 -0.56 -11.79
CA GLY A 149 12.80 -1.45 -11.24
C GLY A 149 14.22 -1.01 -11.58
N LEU A 150 14.47 -0.66 -12.84
CA LEU A 150 15.76 -0.17 -13.30
C LEU A 150 16.11 1.20 -12.71
N ALA A 151 15.14 2.13 -12.68
CA ALA A 151 15.29 3.46 -12.09
C ALA A 151 15.58 3.40 -10.58
N PHE A 152 15.16 2.34 -9.92
CA PHE A 152 15.54 2.08 -8.53
C PHE A 152 16.92 1.40 -8.44
N ALA A 153 17.14 0.31 -9.18
CA ALA A 153 18.31 -0.54 -9.03
C ALA A 153 19.62 0.12 -9.52
N ALA A 154 19.61 0.83 -10.65
CA ALA A 154 20.81 1.41 -11.22
C ALA A 154 21.39 2.55 -10.35
N PRO A 155 20.60 3.54 -9.86
CA PRO A 155 21.12 4.52 -8.93
C PRO A 155 21.48 3.91 -7.56
N LEU A 156 20.75 2.88 -7.09
CA LEU A 156 21.13 2.15 -5.88
C LEU A 156 22.55 1.58 -6.01
N ALA A 157 22.82 0.86 -7.08
CA ALA A 157 24.15 0.31 -7.37
C ALA A 157 25.21 1.43 -7.44
N TYR A 158 24.93 2.51 -8.15
CA TYR A 158 25.83 3.67 -8.24
C TYR A 158 26.15 4.25 -6.87
N PHE A 159 25.14 4.53 -6.04
CA PHE A 159 25.36 5.11 -4.71
C PHE A 159 26.08 4.15 -3.76
N LEU A 160 25.82 2.82 -3.87
CA LEU A 160 26.55 1.80 -3.10
C LEU A 160 28.04 1.73 -3.49
N ILE A 161 28.36 1.69 -4.79
CA ILE A 161 29.73 1.67 -5.30
C ILE A 161 30.48 2.94 -4.87
N ARG A 162 29.79 4.09 -4.93
CA ARG A 162 30.36 5.39 -4.51
C ARG A 162 30.38 5.58 -3.00
N LYS A 163 29.93 4.58 -2.21
CA LYS A 163 29.84 4.62 -0.74
C LYS A 163 29.12 5.88 -0.21
N ARG A 164 28.12 6.34 -0.96
CA ARG A 164 27.32 7.54 -0.61
C ARG A 164 26.14 7.22 0.29
N ILE A 165 25.73 5.95 0.41
CA ILE A 165 24.62 5.53 1.23
C ILE A 165 25.10 5.27 2.65
N PRO A 166 24.49 5.93 3.66
CA PRO A 166 24.77 5.61 5.05
C PRO A 166 24.37 4.16 5.38
N LYS A 167 25.17 3.49 6.22
CA LYS A 167 24.98 2.08 6.58
C LYS A 167 23.58 1.82 7.19
N GLU A 168 23.04 2.79 7.91
CA GLU A 168 21.72 2.75 8.56
C GLU A 168 20.57 2.68 7.55
N MET A 169 20.80 3.09 6.30
CA MET A 169 19.82 3.01 5.23
C MET A 169 19.83 1.67 4.49
N TYR A 170 20.86 0.84 4.64
CA TYR A 170 20.99 -0.39 3.87
C TYR A 170 19.79 -1.32 4.03
N GLY A 171 19.32 -1.53 5.27
CA GLY A 171 18.16 -2.36 5.54
C GLY A 171 16.88 -1.85 4.87
N ARG A 172 16.65 -0.52 4.89
CA ARG A 172 15.48 0.09 4.24
C ARG A 172 15.53 -0.03 2.72
N LEU A 173 16.69 0.25 2.12
CA LEU A 173 16.86 0.14 0.68
C LEU A 173 16.79 -1.29 0.19
N ALA A 174 17.33 -2.25 0.96
CA ALA A 174 17.18 -3.68 0.70
C ALA A 174 15.70 -4.11 0.77
N THR A 175 14.96 -3.64 1.77
CA THR A 175 13.51 -3.89 1.88
C THR A 175 12.76 -3.32 0.68
N LEU A 176 13.03 -2.07 0.28
CA LEU A 176 12.38 -1.44 -0.88
C LEU A 176 12.70 -2.20 -2.17
N PHE A 177 13.94 -2.64 -2.36
CA PHE A 177 14.35 -3.47 -3.50
C PHE A 177 13.60 -4.80 -3.50
N GLY A 178 13.54 -5.48 -2.34
CA GLY A 178 12.80 -6.72 -2.16
C GLY A 178 11.31 -6.57 -2.44
N LEU A 179 10.68 -5.49 -1.96
CA LEU A 179 9.28 -5.18 -2.26
C LEU A 179 9.04 -4.98 -3.76
N GLY A 180 9.96 -4.31 -4.46
CA GLY A 180 9.89 -4.16 -5.92
C GLY A 180 9.94 -5.51 -6.65
N ALA A 181 10.83 -6.41 -6.24
CA ALA A 181 10.94 -7.75 -6.82
C ALA A 181 9.67 -8.58 -6.54
N VAL A 182 9.18 -8.57 -5.31
CA VAL A 182 7.95 -9.27 -4.90
C VAL A 182 6.72 -8.69 -5.62
N GLN A 183 6.68 -7.38 -5.87
CA GLN A 183 5.62 -6.73 -6.63
C GLN A 183 5.49 -7.31 -8.04
N GLY A 184 6.60 -7.57 -8.72
CA GLY A 184 6.60 -8.23 -10.02
C GLY A 184 6.06 -9.66 -9.95
N GLY A 185 6.45 -10.43 -8.94
CA GLY A 185 5.96 -11.79 -8.70
C GLY A 185 4.45 -11.83 -8.41
N ILE A 186 3.95 -10.89 -7.58
CA ILE A 186 2.51 -10.78 -7.28
C ILE A 186 1.74 -10.37 -8.54
N GLY A 187 2.29 -9.46 -9.37
CA GLY A 187 1.67 -9.10 -10.64
C GLY A 187 1.54 -10.30 -11.58
N TRP A 188 2.59 -11.11 -11.70
CA TRP A 188 2.53 -12.37 -12.45
C TRP A 188 1.48 -13.34 -11.86
N TRP A 189 1.48 -13.54 -10.55
CA TRP A 189 0.51 -14.40 -9.86
C TRP A 189 -0.93 -13.91 -10.05
N MET A 190 -1.15 -12.59 -10.09
CA MET A 190 -2.45 -11.98 -10.38
C MET A 190 -2.91 -12.30 -11.80
N VAL A 191 -2.08 -12.05 -12.81
CA VAL A 191 -2.42 -12.29 -14.23
C VAL A 191 -2.71 -13.77 -14.47
N ARG A 192 -1.90 -14.67 -13.89
CA ARG A 192 -2.10 -16.11 -14.00
C ARG A 192 -3.51 -16.55 -13.61
N SER A 193 -4.14 -15.90 -12.62
CA SER A 193 -5.52 -16.25 -12.21
C SER A 193 -6.59 -16.01 -13.28
N GLY A 194 -6.32 -15.14 -14.24
CA GLY A 194 -7.22 -14.87 -15.37
C GLY A 194 -6.94 -15.73 -16.61
N LEU A 195 -5.78 -16.40 -16.63
CA LEU A 195 -5.36 -17.28 -17.73
C LEU A 195 -5.63 -18.77 -17.45
N GLU A 196 -6.06 -19.13 -16.23
CA GLU A 196 -6.39 -20.49 -15.85
C GLU A 196 -7.70 -20.92 -16.54
N ASP A 197 -7.73 -22.16 -17.01
CA ASP A 197 -8.94 -22.75 -17.59
C ASP A 197 -10.07 -22.77 -16.57
N ARG A 198 -11.26 -22.44 -17.00
CA ARG A 198 -12.47 -22.46 -16.19
C ARG A 198 -13.44 -23.51 -16.68
N ASP A 199 -14.32 -23.92 -15.78
CA ASP A 199 -15.44 -24.78 -16.12
C ASP A 199 -16.23 -24.14 -17.29
N PRO A 200 -16.49 -24.89 -18.40
CA PRO A 200 -17.25 -24.36 -19.53
C PRO A 200 -18.66 -23.88 -19.16
N THR A 201 -19.19 -24.31 -18.01
CA THR A 201 -20.50 -23.88 -17.48
C THR A 201 -20.44 -22.56 -16.73
N ASP A 202 -19.24 -22.09 -16.34
CA ASP A 202 -19.04 -20.80 -15.65
C ASP A 202 -19.17 -19.64 -16.63
N ARG A 203 -20.31 -18.99 -16.62
CA ARG A 203 -20.61 -17.82 -17.48
C ARG A 203 -20.11 -16.49 -16.95
N ARG A 204 -19.43 -16.49 -15.80
CA ARG A 204 -18.86 -15.24 -15.26
C ARG A 204 -17.80 -14.69 -16.21
N GLU A 205 -17.73 -13.38 -16.29
CA GLU A 205 -16.69 -12.71 -17.08
C GLU A 205 -15.30 -13.11 -16.62
N ILE A 206 -14.40 -13.35 -17.57
CA ILE A 206 -13.03 -13.78 -17.28
C ILE A 206 -12.25 -12.56 -16.79
N ARG A 207 -11.76 -12.67 -15.57
CA ARG A 207 -11.06 -11.62 -14.84
C ARG A 207 -9.96 -12.19 -13.95
N VAL A 208 -9.01 -11.35 -13.62
CA VAL A 208 -8.05 -11.66 -12.55
C VAL A 208 -8.76 -11.73 -11.20
N SER A 209 -8.24 -12.56 -10.29
CA SER A 209 -8.77 -12.68 -8.92
C SER A 209 -8.82 -11.34 -8.19
N PRO A 210 -9.97 -10.93 -7.62
CA PRO A 210 -10.09 -9.69 -6.84
C PRO A 210 -9.12 -9.61 -5.66
N TYR A 211 -8.88 -10.75 -5.00
CA TYR A 211 -7.94 -10.82 -3.87
C TYR A 211 -6.50 -10.59 -4.30
N ARG A 212 -6.08 -11.20 -5.44
CA ARG A 212 -4.74 -11.02 -5.98
C ARG A 212 -4.54 -9.59 -6.49
N LEU A 213 -5.58 -8.97 -7.07
CA LEU A 213 -5.59 -7.57 -7.46
C LEU A 213 -5.44 -6.65 -6.25
N ALA A 214 -6.22 -6.87 -5.19
CA ALA A 214 -6.15 -6.08 -3.96
C ALA A 214 -4.76 -6.20 -3.30
N THR A 215 -4.17 -7.38 -3.31
CA THR A 215 -2.81 -7.61 -2.80
C THR A 215 -1.77 -6.83 -3.62
N HIS A 216 -1.85 -6.90 -4.95
CA HIS A 216 -0.95 -6.18 -5.86
C HIS A 216 -1.04 -4.66 -5.68
N LEU A 217 -2.24 -4.13 -5.63
CA LEU A 217 -2.50 -2.70 -5.44
C LEU A 217 -2.09 -2.22 -4.04
N GLY A 218 -2.44 -2.97 -2.99
CA GLY A 218 -2.09 -2.64 -1.61
C GLY A 218 -0.57 -2.61 -1.40
N MET A 219 0.16 -3.56 -2.01
CA MET A 219 1.62 -3.54 -1.97
C MET A 219 2.22 -2.36 -2.74
N ALA A 220 1.64 -1.96 -3.89
CA ALA A 220 2.08 -0.79 -4.64
C ALA A 220 1.96 0.49 -3.80
N PHE A 221 0.82 0.71 -3.12
CA PHE A 221 0.64 1.84 -2.20
C PHE A 221 1.59 1.79 -1.00
N THR A 222 1.81 0.60 -0.43
CA THR A 222 2.77 0.42 0.67
C THR A 222 4.19 0.79 0.22
N THR A 223 4.62 0.32 -0.95
CA THR A 223 5.93 0.64 -1.52
C THR A 223 6.08 2.13 -1.81
N CYS A 224 5.05 2.76 -2.41
CA CYS A 224 5.02 4.20 -2.65
C CYS A 224 5.15 5.01 -1.35
N GLY A 225 4.38 4.62 -0.33
CA GLY A 225 4.43 5.24 1.00
C GLY A 225 5.80 5.10 1.68
N LEU A 226 6.42 3.92 1.60
CA LEU A 226 7.74 3.67 2.16
C LEU A 226 8.86 4.42 1.41
N LEU A 227 8.77 4.52 0.07
CA LEU A 227 9.69 5.33 -0.74
C LEU A 227 9.60 6.80 -0.33
N THR A 228 8.39 7.35 -0.27
CA THR A 228 8.11 8.73 0.12
C THR A 228 8.60 9.00 1.54
N TRP A 229 8.25 8.12 2.49
CA TRP A 229 8.68 8.24 3.89
C TRP A 229 10.20 8.20 4.03
N THR A 230 10.88 7.30 3.28
CA THR A 230 12.34 7.21 3.29
C THR A 230 12.97 8.48 2.71
N ALA A 231 12.43 9.00 1.60
CA ALA A 231 12.89 10.24 0.97
C ALA A 231 12.77 11.44 1.92
N PHE A 232 11.63 11.61 2.57
CA PHE A 232 11.44 12.66 3.57
C PHE A 232 12.35 12.49 4.78
N GLY A 233 12.61 11.25 5.22
CA GLY A 233 13.55 10.98 6.30
C GLY A 233 14.99 11.43 5.97
N VAL A 234 15.38 11.35 4.70
CA VAL A 234 16.68 11.81 4.21
C VAL A 234 16.76 13.35 4.15
N LEU A 235 15.64 14.00 3.84
CA LEU A 235 15.56 15.48 3.75
C LEU A 235 15.32 16.16 5.10
N SER A 236 14.90 15.41 6.11
CA SER A 236 14.59 15.96 7.42
C SER A 236 15.87 16.30 8.20
N PRO A 237 15.91 17.42 8.91
CA PRO A 237 17.02 17.73 9.81
C PRO A 237 17.11 16.69 10.93
N PRO A 238 18.29 16.55 11.58
CA PRO A 238 18.46 15.63 12.69
C PRO A 238 17.42 15.84 13.78
N LEU A 239 16.87 14.73 14.32
CA LEU A 239 15.84 14.78 15.34
C LEU A 239 16.31 15.56 16.58
N GLU A 240 17.60 15.47 16.90
CA GLU A 240 18.18 16.12 18.07
C GLU A 240 18.16 17.65 17.96
N SER A 241 18.47 18.21 16.80
CA SER A 241 18.37 19.65 16.53
C SER A 241 16.90 20.11 16.48
N THR A 242 16.04 19.32 15.87
CA THR A 242 14.60 19.59 15.84
C THR A 242 14.00 19.50 17.25
N PHE A 243 14.40 18.52 18.05
CA PHE A 243 13.91 18.35 19.42
C PHE A 243 14.33 19.51 20.33
N LYS A 244 15.59 19.97 20.25
CA LYS A 244 16.03 21.18 20.97
C LYS A 244 15.24 22.41 20.56
N LEU A 245 15.07 22.63 19.26
CA LEU A 245 14.30 23.76 18.74
C LEU A 245 12.83 23.69 19.24
N VAL A 246 12.23 22.52 19.24
CA VAL A 246 10.87 22.28 19.74
C VAL A 246 10.80 22.54 21.25
N GLN A 247 11.77 22.06 22.01
CA GLN A 247 11.81 22.17 23.46
C GLN A 247 12.02 23.67 23.88
N ASP A 248 12.83 24.40 23.13
CA ASP A 248 13.14 25.79 23.42
C ASP A 248 12.06 26.79 22.92
N THR A 249 11.26 26.37 21.91
CA THR A 249 10.36 27.31 21.22
C THR A 249 8.87 26.98 21.43
N ILE A 250 8.52 25.76 21.80
CA ILE A 250 7.11 25.31 21.83
C ILE A 250 6.58 25.26 23.26
N THR A 251 5.52 26.04 23.51
CA THR A 251 4.76 25.99 24.76
C THR A 251 4.01 24.64 24.91
N SER A 252 3.61 24.30 26.15
CA SER A 252 2.78 23.15 26.46
C SER A 252 1.51 23.08 25.63
N ALA A 253 0.87 24.20 25.34
CA ALA A 253 -0.28 24.31 24.44
C ALA A 253 0.07 23.95 22.99
N GLY A 254 1.27 24.35 22.53
CA GLY A 254 1.78 23.97 21.19
C GLY A 254 2.00 22.46 21.07
N LEU A 255 2.58 21.82 22.08
CA LEU A 255 2.76 20.35 22.13
C LEU A 255 1.42 19.59 22.08
N GLN A 256 0.39 20.11 22.77
CA GLN A 256 -0.96 19.53 22.71
C GLN A 256 -1.53 19.61 21.30
N LYS A 257 -1.41 20.75 20.61
CA LYS A 257 -1.86 20.92 19.22
C LYS A 257 -1.14 19.97 18.27
N ILE A 258 0.18 19.83 18.37
CA ILE A 258 0.96 18.88 17.56
C ILE A 258 0.48 17.44 17.80
N THR A 259 0.25 17.06 19.05
CA THR A 259 -0.27 15.73 19.40
C THR A 259 -1.66 15.49 18.80
N GLN A 260 -2.52 16.51 18.82
CA GLN A 260 -3.86 16.43 18.22
C GLN A 260 -3.79 16.28 16.69
N VAL A 261 -2.98 17.10 16.00
CA VAL A 261 -2.75 16.99 14.56
C VAL A 261 -2.24 15.61 14.20
N ARG A 262 -1.27 15.07 14.94
CA ARG A 262 -0.78 13.71 14.72
C ARG A 262 -1.86 12.66 14.85
N LYS A 263 -2.75 12.77 15.84
CA LYS A 263 -3.90 11.85 15.99
C LYS A 263 -4.82 11.92 14.76
N TRP A 264 -5.12 13.11 14.27
CA TRP A 264 -5.94 13.30 13.08
C TRP A 264 -5.28 12.73 11.83
N LEU A 265 -3.98 12.95 11.64
CA LEU A 265 -3.22 12.38 10.53
C LEU A 265 -3.27 10.83 10.53
N HIS A 266 -3.10 10.20 11.71
CA HIS A 266 -3.20 8.74 11.79
C HIS A 266 -4.62 8.24 11.47
N ARG A 267 -5.66 8.92 11.99
CA ARG A 267 -7.05 8.57 11.67
C ARG A 267 -7.35 8.69 10.19
N SER A 268 -6.93 9.79 9.57
CA SER A 268 -7.10 10.03 8.13
C SER A 268 -6.33 9.00 7.30
N ALA A 269 -5.10 8.67 7.68
CA ALA A 269 -4.31 7.64 7.00
C ALA A 269 -4.95 6.26 7.11
N THR A 270 -5.50 5.90 8.28
CA THR A 270 -6.22 4.64 8.46
C THR A 270 -7.48 4.59 7.60
N LEU A 271 -8.28 5.68 7.61
CA LEU A 271 -9.47 5.76 6.77
C LEU A 271 -9.11 5.64 5.28
N LEU A 272 -8.06 6.34 4.83
CA LEU A 272 -7.57 6.25 3.47
C LEU A 272 -7.14 4.82 3.11
N ALA A 273 -6.42 4.14 4.00
CA ALA A 273 -6.00 2.75 3.78
C ALA A 273 -7.21 1.80 3.63
N VAL A 274 -8.23 1.96 4.47
CA VAL A 274 -9.48 1.20 4.37
C VAL A 274 -10.20 1.50 3.05
N THR A 275 -10.28 2.78 2.66
CA THR A 275 -10.90 3.21 1.39
C THR A 275 -10.16 2.62 0.18
N ILE A 276 -8.83 2.63 0.19
CA ILE A 276 -8.03 2.02 -0.89
C ILE A 276 -8.28 0.51 -0.96
N ALA A 277 -8.27 -0.18 0.18
CA ALA A 277 -8.51 -1.62 0.23
C ALA A 277 -9.91 -1.98 -0.27
N SER A 278 -10.96 -1.29 0.21
CA SER A 278 -12.33 -1.52 -0.26
C SER A 278 -12.49 -1.20 -1.75
N GLY A 279 -11.89 -0.09 -2.23
CA GLY A 279 -11.90 0.30 -3.63
C GLY A 279 -11.24 -0.75 -4.54
N ALA A 280 -10.18 -1.42 -4.07
CA ALA A 280 -9.54 -2.50 -4.79
C ALA A 280 -10.47 -3.70 -5.00
N PHE A 281 -11.28 -4.06 -4.00
CA PHE A 281 -12.30 -5.10 -4.13
C PHE A 281 -13.43 -4.67 -5.06
N VAL A 282 -13.96 -3.45 -4.91
CA VAL A 282 -15.00 -2.89 -5.79
C VAL A 282 -14.54 -2.95 -7.26
N ALA A 283 -13.29 -2.53 -7.54
CA ALA A 283 -12.71 -2.63 -8.87
C ALA A 283 -12.52 -4.10 -9.31
N GLY A 284 -12.14 -4.98 -8.39
CA GLY A 284 -11.86 -6.39 -8.67
C GLY A 284 -13.10 -7.19 -9.09
N ILE A 285 -14.28 -6.87 -8.53
CA ILE A 285 -15.54 -7.56 -8.82
C ILE A 285 -16.43 -6.78 -9.81
N ASP A 286 -15.94 -5.68 -10.39
CA ASP A 286 -16.70 -4.78 -11.26
C ASP A 286 -18.03 -4.28 -10.63
N ALA A 287 -18.06 -4.07 -9.31
CA ALA A 287 -19.26 -3.71 -8.55
C ALA A 287 -19.93 -2.42 -9.05
N GLY A 288 -19.16 -1.48 -9.63
CA GLY A 288 -19.70 -0.27 -10.24
C GLY A 288 -20.59 -0.52 -11.46
N MET A 289 -20.55 -1.72 -12.05
CA MET A 289 -21.46 -2.10 -13.13
C MET A 289 -22.80 -2.64 -12.61
N ALA A 290 -22.86 -3.05 -11.34
CA ALA A 290 -24.09 -3.58 -10.75
C ALA A 290 -25.03 -2.44 -10.30
N TYR A 291 -24.46 -1.33 -9.79
CA TYR A 291 -25.23 -0.18 -9.30
C TYR A 291 -24.61 1.11 -9.84
N ASN A 292 -25.29 1.72 -10.80
CA ASN A 292 -24.82 2.96 -11.46
C ASN A 292 -25.43 4.23 -10.82
N THR A 293 -26.26 4.08 -9.80
CA THR A 293 -26.94 5.18 -9.13
C THR A 293 -26.19 5.61 -7.87
N PHE A 294 -26.07 6.92 -7.65
CA PHE A 294 -25.47 7.49 -6.44
C PHE A 294 -26.41 8.55 -5.89
N PRO A 295 -26.65 8.61 -4.58
CA PRO A 295 -26.02 7.84 -3.48
C PRO A 295 -26.68 6.48 -3.18
N LYS A 296 -27.75 6.13 -3.85
CA LYS A 296 -28.50 4.88 -3.65
C LYS A 296 -27.95 3.78 -4.56
N MET A 297 -28.18 2.52 -4.18
CA MET A 297 -27.95 1.33 -4.98
C MET A 297 -29.26 0.90 -5.65
N GLY A 298 -29.56 1.45 -6.84
CA GLY A 298 -30.90 1.43 -7.39
C GLY A 298 -31.80 2.41 -6.61
N ASP A 299 -32.97 1.94 -6.20
CA ASP A 299 -33.94 2.73 -5.41
C ASP A 299 -33.71 2.62 -3.90
N GLN A 300 -32.79 1.76 -3.45
CA GLN A 300 -32.53 1.45 -2.05
C GLN A 300 -31.20 2.01 -1.56
N TRP A 301 -31.08 2.26 -0.25
CA TRP A 301 -29.81 2.61 0.38
C TRP A 301 -28.88 1.40 0.54
N LEU A 302 -29.47 0.23 0.78
CA LEU A 302 -28.80 -1.06 0.87
C LEU A 302 -29.64 -2.06 0.07
N PRO A 303 -29.04 -2.82 -0.85
CA PRO A 303 -29.78 -3.81 -1.61
C PRO A 303 -30.26 -4.96 -0.71
N ASP A 304 -31.42 -5.50 -1.02
CA ASP A 304 -31.96 -6.67 -0.34
C ASP A 304 -30.98 -7.84 -0.47
N GLY A 305 -30.83 -8.60 0.59
CA GLY A 305 -29.91 -9.75 0.62
C GLY A 305 -28.44 -9.40 0.82
N MET A 306 -28.06 -8.13 1.04
CA MET A 306 -26.68 -7.72 1.25
C MET A 306 -26.01 -8.42 2.45
N PHE A 307 -26.81 -8.74 3.48
CA PHE A 307 -26.35 -9.41 4.69
C PHE A 307 -26.78 -10.88 4.78
N ASP A 308 -27.47 -11.38 3.76
CA ASP A 308 -27.83 -12.80 3.67
C ASP A 308 -26.58 -13.58 3.31
N MET A 309 -25.80 -13.92 4.32
CA MET A 309 -24.68 -14.83 4.20
C MET A 309 -25.23 -16.28 4.03
N GLU A 310 -25.94 -16.54 2.98
CA GLU A 310 -26.05 -17.90 2.49
C GLU A 310 -24.69 -18.31 1.94
N VAL A 311 -23.90 -18.92 2.79
CA VAL A 311 -22.77 -19.74 2.34
C VAL A 311 -23.37 -20.77 1.42
N PRO A 312 -23.03 -20.82 0.11
CA PRO A 312 -23.56 -21.84 -0.76
C PRO A 312 -23.05 -23.19 -0.27
N ARG A 313 -23.86 -23.88 0.51
CA ARG A 313 -23.73 -25.31 0.70
C ARG A 313 -24.31 -25.93 -0.56
N ASP A 314 -23.44 -26.28 -1.44
CA ASP A 314 -23.66 -27.24 -2.50
C ASP A 314 -23.36 -26.74 -3.91
N HIS A 315 -22.50 -27.50 -4.57
CA HIS A 315 -22.24 -27.42 -5.99
C HIS A 315 -23.53 -27.75 -6.75
N GLY A 316 -24.24 -26.73 -7.24
CA GLY A 316 -25.30 -27.04 -8.20
C GLY A 316 -26.55 -26.14 -8.21
N ARG A 317 -26.75 -25.13 -7.39
CA ARG A 317 -27.93 -24.25 -7.51
C ARG A 317 -27.61 -22.87 -8.06
N ARG A 318 -28.23 -22.62 -9.19
CA ARG A 318 -28.21 -21.45 -10.03
C ARG A 318 -28.59 -20.19 -9.22
N TYR A 319 -27.73 -19.19 -9.25
CA TYR A 319 -28.16 -17.81 -8.98
C TYR A 319 -29.16 -17.42 -10.08
N ARG A 320 -30.42 -17.43 -9.75
CA ARG A 320 -31.46 -16.78 -10.57
C ARG A 320 -31.45 -15.31 -10.19
N LEU A 321 -30.60 -14.49 -10.84
CA LEU A 321 -30.82 -13.07 -10.90
C LEU A 321 -32.17 -12.86 -11.59
N SER A 322 -33.17 -12.48 -10.83
CA SER A 322 -34.45 -12.04 -11.37
C SER A 322 -34.24 -10.69 -12.05
N HIS A 323 -33.81 -10.72 -13.32
CA HIS A 323 -33.99 -9.60 -14.21
C HIS A 323 -35.49 -9.50 -14.55
N GLN A 324 -36.28 -8.88 -13.69
CA GLN A 324 -37.49 -8.23 -14.14
C GLN A 324 -37.11 -6.80 -14.57
N VAL A 325 -36.58 -6.67 -15.77
CA VAL A 325 -36.71 -5.45 -16.52
C VAL A 325 -38.12 -5.43 -17.07
N THR A 326 -39.04 -4.80 -16.37
CA THR A 326 -40.31 -4.38 -16.93
C THR A 326 -40.02 -3.33 -18.01
N ARG A 327 -40.24 -3.72 -19.27
CA ARG A 327 -40.38 -2.83 -20.40
C ARG A 327 -41.72 -2.08 -20.19
N THR A 328 -41.65 -0.78 -20.05
CA THR A 328 -42.69 0.16 -20.53
C THR A 328 -41.93 1.30 -21.18
#